data_3c13f59bf86c57631f349bc9fb07683c
#
_entry.id   3c13f59bf86c57631f349bc9fb07683c
#
_cell.length_a   1.000
_cell.length_b   1.000
_cell.length_c   1.000
_cell.angle_alpha   90.00
_cell.angle_beta   90.00
_cell.angle_gamma   90.00
#
_symmetry.space_group_name_H-M   'P 1'
#
loop_
_entity.id
_entity.type
_entity.pdbx_description
1 polymer ?
#
loop_
_entity_poly.entity_id
_entity_poly.type
_entity_poly.pdbx_seq_one_letter_code
_entity_poly.pdbx_strand_id
1 'polypeptide(L)'
;MKKSALAMMMTLAVASLATSVSQAAEVYNKDGNKLDMYGRVKAEHYLSDNNAVDGDQSYVRFGFKGVTQINDMMQGFGQWEYQIAANRAESDGATGTKTRLGFAGLKFSEFGSFDYGRNYGALYDVEAWTDMIPEFGGDSYTKADNFMTGRSTGLATYRNRDFFGLVDGLNFALQYQGKNENDRDITKQNGDGYSLSTTYEIVDGISIGGAYASSDRTRAQQAYAFGHGDKADAWTGGLKYDANNVYLAAMYAETRNMTPISGTSVINGVNTSVKGLANKTQNVEVIAQYQFDFGLRPSLGYIQSKGKDIEGVGDADLVKYIDVAATYYFNKNMSAFVDYKINQLNDNNPLNLNTDDVVALGLVYQF
;
A
#
# COMPACT_ATOMS: atom_id res chain seq x y z
N MET A 1 -22.60 -45.70 -20.82
CA MET A 1 -21.33 -45.06 -20.50
C MET A 1 -21.61 -43.60 -20.19
N LYS A 2 -21.63 -43.24 -18.93
CA LYS A 2 -21.94 -41.88 -18.45
C LYS A 2 -20.67 -41.08 -18.47
N LYS A 3 -20.60 -40.00 -19.26
CA LYS A 3 -19.55 -39.00 -19.15
C LYS A 3 -19.95 -38.04 -18.05
N SER A 4 -19.33 -38.15 -16.91
CA SER A 4 -19.39 -37.15 -15.85
C SER A 4 -18.55 -35.96 -16.27
N ALA A 5 -19.22 -34.84 -16.56
CA ALA A 5 -18.57 -33.53 -16.68
C ALA A 5 -18.14 -33.11 -15.27
N LEU A 6 -16.84 -33.16 -15.00
CA LEU A 6 -16.24 -32.57 -13.83
C LEU A 6 -16.15 -31.06 -14.09
N ALA A 7 -17.14 -30.31 -13.59
CA ALA A 7 -17.09 -28.87 -13.57
C ALA A 7 -16.01 -28.47 -12.53
N MET A 8 -14.81 -28.19 -12.99
CA MET A 8 -13.74 -27.64 -12.20
C MET A 8 -14.08 -26.16 -11.92
N MET A 9 -14.66 -25.87 -10.76
CA MET A 9 -14.74 -24.50 -10.25
C MET A 9 -13.31 -24.06 -9.90
N MET A 10 -12.62 -23.46 -10.86
CA MET A 10 -11.42 -22.70 -10.57
C MET A 10 -11.82 -21.38 -9.92
N THR A 11 -11.70 -21.32 -8.60
CA THR A 11 -11.75 -20.08 -7.83
C THR A 11 -10.59 -19.21 -8.26
N LEU A 12 -10.88 -18.12 -8.93
CA LEU A 12 -9.91 -17.09 -9.31
C LEU A 12 -9.45 -16.36 -8.03
N ALA A 13 -8.40 -16.85 -7.40
CA ALA A 13 -7.67 -16.06 -6.42
C ALA A 13 -6.69 -15.13 -7.15
N VAL A 14 -7.20 -14.03 -7.69
CA VAL A 14 -6.34 -12.88 -7.97
C VAL A 14 -5.75 -12.46 -6.64
N ALA A 15 -4.43 -12.20 -6.58
CA ALA A 15 -3.76 -11.77 -5.36
C ALA A 15 -4.54 -10.65 -4.68
N SER A 16 -5.40 -11.00 -3.74
CA SER A 16 -5.88 -10.06 -2.75
C SER A 16 -4.72 -9.86 -1.80
N LEU A 17 -3.91 -8.86 -2.06
CA LEU A 17 -3.28 -8.15 -0.96
C LEU A 17 -4.40 -7.92 0.06
N ALA A 18 -4.19 -8.33 1.30
CA ALA A 18 -5.19 -8.42 2.35
C ALA A 18 -5.78 -7.04 2.69
N THR A 19 -6.58 -6.54 1.78
CA THR A 19 -7.61 -5.56 2.10
C THR A 19 -8.88 -6.38 2.20
N SER A 20 -9.62 -6.23 3.28
CA SER A 20 -10.95 -6.80 3.53
C SER A 20 -11.58 -7.30 2.23
N VAL A 21 -11.90 -8.59 2.13
CA VAL A 21 -12.48 -9.20 0.93
C VAL A 21 -13.76 -8.43 0.59
N SER A 22 -13.62 -7.36 -0.17
CA SER A 22 -14.73 -6.67 -0.81
C SER A 22 -15.37 -7.72 -1.72
N GLN A 23 -16.58 -8.15 -1.40
CA GLN A 23 -17.32 -9.03 -2.28
C GLN A 23 -17.72 -8.22 -3.50
N ALA A 24 -16.94 -8.37 -4.57
CA ALA A 24 -17.25 -7.75 -5.85
C ALA A 24 -18.61 -8.26 -6.33
N ALA A 25 -19.48 -7.35 -6.74
CA ALA A 25 -20.74 -7.69 -7.37
C ALA A 25 -20.46 -8.15 -8.81
N GLU A 26 -20.88 -9.37 -9.14
CA GLU A 26 -20.78 -9.88 -10.50
C GLU A 26 -21.71 -9.05 -11.41
N VAL A 27 -21.14 -8.34 -12.38
CA VAL A 27 -21.88 -7.54 -13.36
C VAL A 27 -22.16 -8.37 -14.62
N TYR A 28 -21.21 -9.23 -14.98
CA TYR A 28 -21.29 -10.04 -16.19
C TYR A 28 -20.45 -11.32 -16.02
N ASN A 29 -21.00 -12.45 -16.46
CA ASN A 29 -20.29 -13.72 -16.48
C ASN A 29 -20.89 -14.62 -17.58
N LYS A 30 -20.28 -14.64 -18.75
CA LYS A 30 -20.75 -15.43 -19.88
C LYS A 30 -19.61 -15.73 -20.85
N ASP A 31 -19.61 -16.91 -21.42
CA ASP A 31 -18.73 -17.35 -22.51
C ASP A 31 -17.23 -17.16 -22.16
N GLY A 32 -16.84 -17.48 -20.91
CA GLY A 32 -15.46 -17.33 -20.44
C GLY A 32 -15.04 -15.88 -20.13
N ASN A 33 -15.99 -14.94 -20.19
CA ASN A 33 -15.74 -13.53 -19.84
C ASN A 33 -16.46 -13.20 -18.53
N LYS A 34 -15.74 -12.56 -17.60
CA LYS A 34 -16.26 -12.12 -16.32
C LYS A 34 -15.91 -10.66 -16.06
N LEU A 35 -16.87 -9.90 -15.55
CA LEU A 35 -16.67 -8.54 -15.07
C LEU A 35 -17.31 -8.40 -13.69
N ASP A 36 -16.50 -8.05 -12.71
CA ASP A 36 -16.91 -7.76 -11.35
C ASP A 36 -16.76 -6.28 -11.06
N MET A 37 -17.72 -5.68 -10.38
CA MET A 37 -17.64 -4.34 -9.82
C MET A 37 -17.44 -4.45 -8.31
N TYR A 38 -16.56 -3.62 -7.76
CA TYR A 38 -16.29 -3.55 -6.33
C TYR A 38 -16.08 -2.11 -5.90
N GLY A 39 -16.24 -1.85 -4.61
CA GLY A 39 -15.98 -0.52 -4.09
C GLY A 39 -16.37 -0.34 -2.63
N ARG A 40 -16.22 0.91 -2.18
CA ARG A 40 -16.70 1.33 -0.86
C ARG A 40 -17.10 2.79 -0.84
N VAL A 41 -18.04 3.11 0.02
CA VAL A 41 -18.31 4.46 0.52
C VAL A 41 -17.77 4.49 1.95
N LYS A 42 -16.81 5.35 2.21
CA LYS A 42 -16.25 5.57 3.54
C LYS A 42 -16.62 6.97 3.99
N ALA A 43 -17.52 7.04 4.96
CA ALA A 43 -17.90 8.28 5.62
C ALA A 43 -17.07 8.37 6.90
N GLU A 44 -16.20 9.36 6.98
CA GLU A 44 -15.24 9.46 8.08
C GLU A 44 -14.93 10.90 8.45
N HIS A 45 -14.64 11.10 9.72
CA HIS A 45 -14.29 12.38 10.29
C HIS A 45 -13.06 12.23 11.18
N TYR A 46 -12.09 13.16 11.01
CA TYR A 46 -10.95 13.25 11.90
C TYR A 46 -11.15 14.34 12.92
N LEU A 47 -10.73 14.06 14.14
CA LEU A 47 -10.68 14.99 15.26
C LEU A 47 -9.21 15.17 15.63
N SER A 48 -8.69 16.40 15.51
CA SER A 48 -7.30 16.73 15.82
C SER A 48 -7.14 18.22 16.09
N ASP A 49 -6.16 18.57 16.92
CA ASP A 49 -5.72 19.96 17.08
C ASP A 49 -4.94 20.44 15.83
N ASN A 50 -4.49 19.53 14.98
CA ASN A 50 -3.90 19.83 13.69
C ASN A 50 -4.96 20.19 12.65
N ASN A 51 -5.21 21.48 12.45
CA ASN A 51 -6.17 22.00 11.46
C ASN A 51 -5.92 21.52 10.01
N ALA A 52 -4.75 20.99 9.69
CA ALA A 52 -4.45 20.50 8.34
C ALA A 52 -5.08 19.11 8.06
N VAL A 53 -5.45 18.37 9.09
CA VAL A 53 -6.04 17.04 8.98
C VAL A 53 -7.42 16.92 9.63
N ASP A 54 -7.77 17.84 10.55
CA ASP A 54 -9.09 17.87 11.21
C ASP A 54 -10.23 18.01 10.20
N GLY A 55 -11.37 17.36 10.48
CA GLY A 55 -12.60 17.48 9.71
C GLY A 55 -12.95 16.25 8.86
N ASP A 56 -13.84 16.48 7.91
CA ASP A 56 -14.39 15.44 7.02
C ASP A 56 -13.33 14.92 6.03
N GLN A 57 -13.13 13.59 6.01
CA GLN A 57 -12.22 12.88 5.11
C GLN A 57 -12.94 11.86 4.21
N SER A 58 -14.26 11.97 4.12
CA SER A 58 -15.13 11.03 3.40
C SER A 58 -14.77 10.89 1.92
N TYR A 59 -14.87 9.66 1.40
CA TYR A 59 -14.65 9.36 -0.01
C TYR A 59 -15.48 8.18 -0.53
N VAL A 60 -15.59 8.11 -1.84
CA VAL A 60 -16.10 6.96 -2.57
C VAL A 60 -14.96 6.33 -3.37
N ARG A 61 -14.84 5.01 -3.32
CA ARG A 61 -13.91 4.24 -4.15
C ARG A 61 -14.70 3.18 -4.89
N PHE A 62 -14.42 3.01 -6.18
CA PHE A 62 -15.00 1.93 -6.96
C PHE A 62 -14.04 1.48 -8.05
N GLY A 63 -14.23 0.28 -8.53
CA GLY A 63 -13.40 -0.31 -9.57
C GLY A 63 -14.06 -1.50 -10.24
N PHE A 64 -13.42 -1.94 -11.31
CA PHE A 64 -13.81 -3.12 -12.07
C PHE A 64 -12.64 -4.09 -12.14
N LYS A 65 -12.95 -5.39 -12.08
CA LYS A 65 -12.03 -6.49 -12.38
C LYS A 65 -12.62 -7.28 -13.53
N GLY A 66 -11.87 -7.39 -14.62
CA GLY A 66 -12.26 -8.15 -15.79
C GLY A 66 -11.35 -9.36 -16.00
N VAL A 67 -11.92 -10.47 -16.44
CA VAL A 67 -11.20 -11.67 -16.87
C VAL A 67 -11.82 -12.19 -18.15
N THR A 68 -10.99 -12.63 -19.09
CA THR A 68 -11.41 -13.31 -20.31
C THR A 68 -10.59 -14.57 -20.56
N GLN A 69 -11.26 -15.68 -20.82
CA GLN A 69 -10.57 -16.90 -21.23
C GLN A 69 -10.17 -16.79 -22.69
N ILE A 70 -8.89 -16.89 -23.00
CA ILE A 70 -8.35 -16.81 -24.36
C ILE A 70 -8.24 -18.22 -24.96
N ASN A 71 -7.69 -19.16 -24.19
CA ASN A 71 -7.62 -20.59 -24.51
C ASN A 71 -7.42 -21.40 -23.19
N ASP A 72 -7.25 -22.72 -23.30
CA ASP A 72 -7.18 -23.60 -22.13
C ASP A 72 -6.05 -23.27 -21.15
N MET A 73 -4.98 -22.59 -21.61
CA MET A 73 -3.79 -22.26 -20.81
C MET A 73 -3.66 -20.77 -20.51
N MET A 74 -4.44 -19.91 -21.15
CA MET A 74 -4.21 -18.47 -21.10
C MET A 74 -5.49 -17.69 -20.83
N GLN A 75 -5.41 -16.77 -19.87
CA GLN A 75 -6.46 -15.79 -19.56
C GLN A 75 -5.92 -14.38 -19.70
N GLY A 76 -6.74 -13.48 -20.24
CA GLY A 76 -6.53 -12.04 -20.14
C GLY A 76 -7.22 -11.51 -18.88
N PHE A 77 -6.63 -10.50 -18.22
CA PHE A 77 -7.25 -9.84 -17.09
C PHE A 77 -6.94 -8.34 -17.09
N GLY A 78 -7.77 -7.57 -16.38
CA GLY A 78 -7.53 -6.17 -16.16
C GLY A 78 -8.24 -5.67 -14.92
N GLN A 79 -7.72 -4.59 -14.35
CA GLN A 79 -8.32 -3.93 -13.21
C GLN A 79 -8.18 -2.42 -13.34
N TRP A 80 -9.26 -1.71 -12.96
CA TRP A 80 -9.25 -0.28 -12.81
C TRP A 80 -9.90 0.10 -11.47
N GLU A 81 -9.29 1.04 -10.74
CA GLU A 81 -9.80 1.55 -9.47
C GLU A 81 -9.67 3.06 -9.40
N TYR A 82 -10.75 3.71 -9.02
CA TYR A 82 -10.85 5.16 -8.91
C TYR A 82 -11.36 5.57 -7.53
N GLN A 83 -10.85 6.67 -6.99
CA GLN A 83 -11.31 7.26 -5.75
C GLN A 83 -11.74 8.70 -5.98
N ILE A 84 -12.92 9.04 -5.45
CA ILE A 84 -13.54 10.35 -5.51
C ILE A 84 -13.61 10.89 -4.09
N ALA A 85 -13.07 12.09 -3.87
CA ALA A 85 -13.24 12.80 -2.61
C ALA A 85 -14.72 13.20 -2.45
N ALA A 86 -15.31 12.91 -1.30
CA ALA A 86 -16.70 13.28 -0.98
C ALA A 86 -16.79 14.43 0.04
N ASN A 87 -15.64 14.91 0.50
CA ASN A 87 -15.47 15.97 1.49
C ASN A 87 -15.17 17.36 0.89
N ARG A 88 -15.39 17.53 -0.43
CA ARG A 88 -15.10 18.80 -1.13
C ARG A 88 -16.39 19.52 -1.50
N ALA A 89 -16.32 20.84 -1.62
CA ALA A 89 -17.42 21.62 -2.15
C ALA A 89 -17.67 21.24 -3.63
N GLU A 90 -18.92 21.23 -4.06
CA GLU A 90 -19.28 20.92 -5.46
C GLU A 90 -18.56 21.85 -6.46
N SER A 91 -18.29 23.09 -6.06
CA SER A 91 -17.53 24.06 -6.86
C SER A 91 -16.08 23.66 -7.14
N ASP A 92 -15.49 22.76 -6.32
CA ASP A 92 -14.11 22.31 -6.45
C ASP A 92 -13.94 21.27 -7.56
N GLY A 93 -15.03 20.82 -8.17
CA GLY A 93 -15.03 19.87 -9.27
C GLY A 93 -14.37 18.54 -8.90
N ALA A 94 -13.40 18.12 -9.70
CA ALA A 94 -12.71 16.83 -9.52
C ALA A 94 -11.51 16.88 -8.56
N THR A 95 -11.31 17.96 -7.81
CA THR A 95 -10.19 18.10 -6.87
C THR A 95 -10.19 16.97 -5.82
N GLY A 96 -9.03 16.34 -5.61
CA GLY A 96 -8.86 15.21 -4.69
C GLY A 96 -9.26 13.84 -5.26
N THR A 97 -9.70 13.77 -6.53
CA THR A 97 -9.96 12.49 -7.19
C THR A 97 -8.66 11.87 -7.72
N LYS A 98 -8.61 10.54 -7.82
CA LYS A 98 -7.40 9.87 -8.30
C LYS A 98 -7.67 8.46 -8.84
N THR A 99 -7.01 8.12 -9.95
CA THR A 99 -6.88 6.73 -10.39
C THR A 99 -5.87 6.02 -9.46
N ARG A 100 -6.32 4.98 -8.78
CA ARG A 100 -5.47 4.19 -7.86
C ARG A 100 -4.79 3.05 -8.58
N LEU A 101 -5.54 2.30 -9.38
CA LEU A 101 -5.07 1.17 -10.20
C LEU A 101 -5.56 1.33 -11.63
N GLY A 102 -4.78 0.80 -12.57
CA GLY A 102 -5.12 0.79 -14.00
C GLY A 102 -4.10 -0.05 -14.74
N PHE A 103 -4.35 -1.36 -14.86
CA PHE A 103 -3.43 -2.29 -15.51
C PHE A 103 -4.20 -3.40 -16.23
N ALA A 104 -3.51 -4.03 -17.19
CA ALA A 104 -3.98 -5.22 -17.88
C ALA A 104 -2.86 -6.24 -18.01
N GLY A 105 -3.20 -7.52 -18.12
CA GLY A 105 -2.22 -8.58 -18.15
C GLY A 105 -2.72 -9.90 -18.70
N LEU A 106 -1.81 -10.85 -18.74
CA LEU A 106 -2.05 -12.24 -19.14
C LEU A 106 -1.62 -13.18 -18.04
N LYS A 107 -2.40 -14.21 -17.81
CA LYS A 107 -2.10 -15.31 -16.88
C LYS A 107 -1.93 -16.60 -17.67
N PHE A 108 -0.88 -17.36 -17.34
CA PHE A 108 -0.47 -18.59 -18.03
C PHE A 108 -0.47 -19.77 -17.06
N SER A 109 -1.66 -20.27 -16.70
CA SER A 109 -1.82 -21.39 -15.76
C SER A 109 -0.85 -21.27 -14.56
N GLU A 110 -0.07 -22.33 -14.25
CA GLU A 110 0.96 -22.37 -13.19
C GLU A 110 2.23 -21.54 -13.52
N PHE A 111 2.44 -21.17 -14.77
CA PHE A 111 3.60 -20.33 -15.16
C PHE A 111 3.48 -18.87 -14.73
N GLY A 112 2.38 -18.51 -14.05
CA GLY A 112 2.21 -17.20 -13.45
C GLY A 112 1.49 -16.19 -14.34
N SER A 113 1.69 -14.90 -14.05
CA SER A 113 1.04 -13.80 -14.76
C SER A 113 2.03 -12.68 -15.06
N PHE A 114 1.73 -11.95 -16.12
CA PHE A 114 2.43 -10.72 -16.47
C PHE A 114 1.39 -9.61 -16.63
N ASP A 115 1.61 -8.46 -16.01
CA ASP A 115 0.78 -7.27 -16.17
C ASP A 115 1.61 -6.01 -16.40
N TYR A 116 0.96 -5.01 -16.99
CA TYR A 116 1.56 -3.69 -17.19
C TYR A 116 0.55 -2.60 -16.87
N GLY A 117 1.02 -1.55 -16.17
CA GLY A 117 0.24 -0.34 -15.93
C GLY A 117 0.51 0.29 -14.56
N ARG A 118 -0.54 0.94 -14.02
CA ARG A 118 -0.53 1.48 -12.66
C ARG A 118 -0.95 0.39 -11.69
N ASN A 119 0.00 -0.09 -10.90
CA ASN A 119 -0.21 -1.20 -9.98
C ASN A 119 0.62 -0.98 -8.69
N TYR A 120 0.61 -1.93 -7.79
CA TYR A 120 1.47 -1.92 -6.61
C TYR A 120 2.91 -2.30 -6.95
N GLY A 121 3.85 -1.60 -6.35
CA GLY A 121 5.27 -1.96 -6.36
C GLY A 121 5.55 -3.22 -5.54
N ALA A 122 6.59 -3.96 -5.89
CA ALA A 122 6.89 -5.24 -5.26
C ALA A 122 7.25 -5.11 -3.76
N LEU A 123 7.74 -3.97 -3.30
CA LEU A 123 7.98 -3.73 -1.86
C LEU A 123 6.68 -3.83 -1.04
N TYR A 124 5.54 -3.47 -1.64
CA TYR A 124 4.24 -3.53 -0.98
C TYR A 124 3.76 -4.97 -0.71
N ASP A 125 4.33 -5.98 -1.35
CA ASP A 125 3.98 -7.39 -1.07
C ASP A 125 4.28 -7.80 0.39
N VAL A 126 5.26 -7.15 1.03
CA VAL A 126 5.59 -7.32 2.45
C VAL A 126 4.92 -6.25 3.31
N GLU A 127 4.91 -4.99 2.87
CA GLU A 127 4.30 -3.86 3.58
C GLU A 127 2.80 -4.07 3.82
N ALA A 128 2.09 -4.68 2.88
CA ALA A 128 0.66 -4.98 3.01
C ALA A 128 0.31 -5.79 4.27
N TRP A 129 1.29 -6.49 4.87
CA TRP A 129 1.06 -7.24 6.09
C TRP A 129 0.87 -6.34 7.31
N THR A 130 1.43 -5.14 7.29
CA THR A 130 1.28 -4.14 8.36
C THR A 130 0.29 -3.02 8.03
N ASP A 131 -0.16 -2.91 6.76
CA ASP A 131 -1.21 -1.98 6.32
C ASP A 131 -2.62 -2.57 6.56
N MET A 132 -2.94 -2.89 7.84
CA MET A 132 -4.16 -3.63 8.23
C MET A 132 -5.05 -2.90 9.23
N ILE A 133 -4.65 -1.71 9.71
CA ILE A 133 -5.44 -0.86 10.61
C ILE A 133 -6.53 -0.16 9.80
N PRO A 134 -7.72 0.16 10.38
CA PRO A 134 -8.86 0.65 9.61
C PRO A 134 -8.64 1.98 8.89
N GLU A 135 -7.79 2.87 9.41
CA GLU A 135 -7.50 4.16 8.78
C GLU A 135 -6.01 4.48 8.70
N PHE A 136 -5.28 4.39 9.80
CA PHE A 136 -3.85 4.68 9.82
C PHE A 136 -3.02 3.42 9.57
N GLY A 137 -1.70 3.47 9.73
CA GLY A 137 -0.79 2.37 9.43
C GLY A 137 -0.28 2.34 7.98
N GLY A 138 0.68 1.46 7.70
CA GLY A 138 1.25 1.26 6.36
C GLY A 138 1.88 2.50 5.74
N ASP A 139 2.30 3.48 6.55
CA ASP A 139 2.72 4.81 6.09
C ASP A 139 4.16 5.18 6.47
N SER A 140 4.93 4.25 7.03
CA SER A 140 6.31 4.52 7.44
C SER A 140 7.19 4.91 6.24
N TYR A 141 7.14 4.17 5.13
CA TYR A 141 7.87 4.52 3.91
C TYR A 141 7.04 4.37 2.62
N THR A 142 5.92 3.67 2.69
CA THR A 142 5.07 3.40 1.54
C THR A 142 4.31 4.65 1.09
N LYS A 143 4.60 5.12 -0.11
CA LYS A 143 3.95 6.29 -0.71
C LYS A 143 3.50 5.97 -2.13
N ALA A 144 2.37 6.54 -2.54
CA ALA A 144 1.95 6.47 -3.95
C ALA A 144 2.86 7.34 -4.83
N ASP A 145 3.26 6.80 -5.98
CA ASP A 145 4.15 7.44 -6.95
C ASP A 145 5.54 7.82 -6.34
N ASN A 146 6.01 6.98 -5.43
CA ASN A 146 7.36 7.07 -4.88
C ASN A 146 8.09 5.76 -5.21
N PHE A 147 8.73 5.73 -6.38
CA PHE A 147 9.36 4.53 -6.93
C PHE A 147 8.42 3.31 -6.88
N MET A 148 8.88 2.16 -6.37
CA MET A 148 8.11 0.92 -6.25
C MET A 148 7.69 0.61 -4.79
N THR A 149 7.53 1.65 -3.93
CA THR A 149 7.14 1.46 -2.52
C THR A 149 5.64 1.25 -2.32
N GLY A 150 4.82 1.87 -3.14
CA GLY A 150 3.36 1.77 -3.10
C GLY A 150 2.78 1.67 -4.50
N ARG A 151 1.58 2.21 -4.73
CA ARG A 151 1.02 2.26 -6.08
C ARG A 151 1.80 3.23 -6.96
N SER A 152 2.22 2.76 -8.13
CA SER A 152 2.98 3.57 -9.08
C SER A 152 2.61 3.23 -10.53
N THR A 153 3.02 4.07 -11.47
CA THR A 153 2.78 3.87 -12.91
C THR A 153 4.00 3.28 -13.61
N GLY A 154 3.77 2.73 -14.81
CA GLY A 154 4.84 2.19 -15.66
C GLY A 154 5.44 0.90 -15.13
N LEU A 155 4.66 0.13 -14.36
CA LEU A 155 5.09 -1.14 -13.78
C LEU A 155 4.81 -2.28 -14.74
N ALA A 156 5.84 -3.01 -15.15
CA ALA A 156 5.78 -4.30 -15.81
C ALA A 156 6.08 -5.37 -14.76
N THR A 157 5.10 -6.20 -14.42
CA THR A 157 5.20 -7.13 -13.29
C THR A 157 4.97 -8.57 -13.76
N TYR A 158 5.92 -9.44 -13.46
CA TYR A 158 5.73 -10.88 -13.50
C TYR A 158 5.51 -11.39 -12.08
N ARG A 159 4.46 -12.21 -11.88
CA ARG A 159 4.15 -12.86 -10.61
C ARG A 159 3.98 -14.35 -10.80
N ASN A 160 4.56 -15.12 -9.89
CA ASN A 160 4.38 -16.56 -9.83
C ASN A 160 3.98 -16.97 -8.41
N ARG A 161 3.08 -17.91 -8.32
CA ARG A 161 2.62 -18.50 -7.06
C ARG A 161 3.03 -19.95 -6.97
N ASP A 162 3.24 -20.37 -5.74
CA ASP A 162 3.56 -21.77 -5.41
C ASP A 162 4.79 -22.28 -6.19
N PHE A 163 5.70 -21.34 -6.55
CA PHE A 163 6.92 -21.58 -7.31
C PHE A 163 6.68 -22.56 -8.48
N PHE A 164 5.87 -22.13 -9.45
CA PHE A 164 5.43 -22.92 -10.61
C PHE A 164 4.62 -24.17 -10.24
N GLY A 165 3.93 -24.17 -9.09
CA GLY A 165 3.20 -25.33 -8.55
C GLY A 165 4.10 -26.39 -7.94
N LEU A 166 5.38 -26.10 -7.70
CA LEU A 166 6.36 -27.04 -7.14
C LEU A 166 6.53 -26.90 -5.63
N VAL A 167 6.28 -25.72 -5.07
CA VAL A 167 6.44 -25.42 -3.64
C VAL A 167 5.26 -24.58 -3.17
N ASP A 168 4.30 -25.25 -2.52
CA ASP A 168 3.11 -24.62 -1.98
C ASP A 168 3.47 -23.45 -1.04
N GLY A 169 2.79 -22.32 -1.18
CA GLY A 169 2.99 -21.13 -0.36
C GLY A 169 4.21 -20.27 -0.71
N LEU A 170 5.11 -20.72 -1.60
CA LEU A 170 6.25 -19.92 -2.06
C LEU A 170 5.87 -19.07 -3.28
N ASN A 171 5.77 -17.75 -3.08
CA ASN A 171 5.41 -16.81 -4.12
C ASN A 171 6.56 -15.85 -4.41
N PHE A 172 6.67 -15.37 -5.64
CA PHE A 172 7.62 -14.32 -5.98
C PHE A 172 7.08 -13.38 -7.07
N ALA A 173 7.64 -12.17 -7.10
CA ALA A 173 7.42 -11.22 -8.17
C ALA A 173 8.75 -10.63 -8.67
N LEU A 174 8.80 -10.35 -9.96
CA LEU A 174 9.85 -9.57 -10.62
C LEU A 174 9.17 -8.39 -11.28
N GLN A 175 9.71 -7.19 -11.07
CA GLN A 175 9.08 -5.98 -11.56
C GLN A 175 10.11 -5.02 -12.15
N TYR A 176 9.74 -4.38 -13.26
CA TYR A 176 10.43 -3.26 -13.85
C TYR A 176 9.53 -2.03 -13.80
N GLN A 177 10.09 -0.88 -13.45
CA GLN A 177 9.42 0.41 -13.54
C GLN A 177 10.09 1.26 -14.59
N GLY A 178 9.35 1.69 -15.60
CA GLY A 178 9.83 2.66 -16.57
C GLY A 178 9.91 4.07 -15.97
N LYS A 179 10.82 4.87 -16.51
CA LYS A 179 11.05 6.26 -16.13
C LYS A 179 9.78 7.13 -16.22
N ASN A 180 9.57 7.97 -15.20
CA ASN A 180 8.50 8.95 -15.13
C ASN A 180 9.04 10.29 -14.61
N GLU A 181 9.21 11.27 -15.48
CA GLU A 181 9.76 12.60 -15.14
C GLU A 181 8.78 13.74 -15.40
N ASN A 182 8.04 13.68 -16.53
CA ASN A 182 7.28 14.80 -17.06
C ASN A 182 6.09 15.17 -16.16
N ASP A 183 5.87 16.48 -15.96
CA ASP A 183 4.72 17.09 -15.29
C ASP A 183 4.42 16.55 -13.89
N ARG A 184 5.45 15.99 -13.22
CA ARG A 184 5.33 15.43 -11.86
C ARG A 184 6.10 16.29 -10.86
N ASP A 185 5.57 16.38 -9.63
CA ASP A 185 6.38 16.83 -8.49
C ASP A 185 7.65 15.97 -8.42
N ILE A 186 8.80 16.62 -8.16
CA ILE A 186 10.11 15.96 -8.19
C ILE A 186 10.14 14.73 -7.25
N THR A 187 9.46 14.81 -6.09
CA THR A 187 9.37 13.68 -5.15
C THR A 187 8.57 12.48 -5.66
N LYS A 188 7.81 12.65 -6.74
CA LYS A 188 7.01 11.61 -7.42
C LYS A 188 7.59 11.18 -8.75
N GLN A 189 8.75 11.68 -9.12
CA GLN A 189 9.50 11.24 -10.29
C GLN A 189 10.27 9.95 -9.98
N ASN A 190 10.63 9.21 -11.01
CA ASN A 190 11.57 8.09 -10.96
C ASN A 190 12.27 7.93 -12.30
N GLY A 191 13.50 7.45 -12.27
CA GLY A 191 14.18 6.85 -13.42
C GLY A 191 13.75 5.39 -13.60
N ASP A 192 14.43 4.68 -14.48
CA ASP A 192 14.22 3.24 -14.66
C ASP A 192 14.61 2.48 -13.39
N GLY A 193 13.87 1.44 -13.07
CA GLY A 193 14.11 0.65 -11.87
C GLY A 193 13.65 -0.80 -11.99
N TYR A 194 14.13 -1.62 -11.08
CA TYR A 194 13.72 -3.00 -10.94
C TYR A 194 13.46 -3.33 -9.48
N SER A 195 12.60 -4.31 -9.25
CA SER A 195 12.35 -4.85 -7.92
C SER A 195 12.03 -6.34 -7.98
N LEU A 196 12.20 -6.98 -6.85
CA LEU A 196 11.81 -8.36 -6.62
C LEU A 196 11.18 -8.48 -5.23
N SER A 197 10.23 -9.39 -5.09
CA SER A 197 9.69 -9.81 -3.81
C SER A 197 9.58 -11.32 -3.75
N THR A 198 9.63 -11.86 -2.54
CA THR A 198 9.29 -13.25 -2.25
C THR A 198 8.55 -13.34 -0.92
N THR A 199 7.53 -14.18 -0.87
CA THR A 199 6.80 -14.51 0.35
C THR A 199 6.66 -16.02 0.44
N TYR A 200 6.79 -16.57 1.64
CA TYR A 200 6.68 -18.00 1.88
C TYR A 200 5.84 -18.26 3.13
N GLU A 201 4.78 -19.03 2.96
CA GLU A 201 4.02 -19.59 4.07
C GLU A 201 4.71 -20.87 4.53
N ILE A 202 5.45 -20.76 5.64
CA ILE A 202 6.32 -21.85 6.13
C ILE A 202 5.47 -22.99 6.73
N VAL A 203 4.44 -22.62 7.45
CA VAL A 203 3.41 -23.48 8.05
C VAL A 203 2.10 -22.69 8.06
N ASP A 204 0.99 -23.37 8.22
CA ASP A 204 -0.33 -22.78 8.24
C ASP A 204 -0.38 -21.54 9.16
N GLY A 205 -0.71 -20.42 8.57
CA GLY A 205 -0.80 -19.10 9.21
C GLY A 205 0.53 -18.39 9.47
N ILE A 206 1.72 -18.99 9.28
CA ILE A 206 3.01 -18.31 9.48
C ILE A 206 3.70 -18.07 8.15
N SER A 207 3.89 -16.80 7.81
CA SER A 207 4.57 -16.37 6.58
C SER A 207 5.77 -15.50 6.88
N ILE A 208 6.82 -15.66 6.07
CA ILE A 208 7.96 -14.73 5.98
C ILE A 208 7.99 -14.10 4.60
N GLY A 209 8.54 -12.91 4.50
CA GLY A 209 8.67 -12.22 3.22
C GLY A 209 9.85 -11.27 3.19
N GLY A 210 10.34 -11.03 1.99
CA GLY A 210 11.38 -10.06 1.72
C GLY A 210 11.20 -9.43 0.34
N ALA A 211 11.60 -8.17 0.20
CA ALA A 211 11.61 -7.50 -1.09
C ALA A 211 12.78 -6.51 -1.20
N TYR A 212 13.18 -6.24 -2.43
CA TYR A 212 14.22 -5.28 -2.77
C TYR A 212 13.82 -4.50 -4.01
N ALA A 213 14.15 -3.21 -4.04
CA ALA A 213 13.99 -2.35 -5.20
C ALA A 213 15.20 -1.43 -5.37
N SER A 214 15.56 -1.16 -6.62
CA SER A 214 16.59 -0.18 -7.00
C SER A 214 16.12 0.56 -8.24
N SER A 215 16.17 1.89 -8.19
CA SER A 215 15.75 2.76 -9.28
C SER A 215 16.77 3.88 -9.51
N ASP A 216 16.91 4.31 -10.75
CA ASP A 216 17.64 5.54 -11.03
C ASP A 216 16.84 6.75 -10.49
N ARG A 217 17.56 7.71 -9.96
CA ARG A 217 17.00 9.03 -9.63
C ARG A 217 17.07 9.93 -10.84
N THR A 218 16.05 10.77 -11.01
CA THR A 218 16.05 11.77 -12.07
C THR A 218 17.08 12.88 -11.78
N ARG A 219 17.50 13.60 -12.81
CA ARG A 219 18.40 14.74 -12.64
C ARG A 219 17.85 15.80 -11.68
N ALA A 220 16.53 16.00 -11.70
CA ALA A 220 15.86 16.92 -10.78
C ALA A 220 15.95 16.44 -9.32
N GLN A 221 15.82 15.14 -9.07
CA GLN A 221 15.98 14.55 -7.74
C GLN A 221 17.43 14.60 -7.25
N GLN A 222 18.40 14.40 -8.14
CA GLN A 222 19.83 14.53 -7.82
C GLN A 222 20.25 15.95 -7.49
N ALA A 223 19.52 16.95 -8.01
CA ALA A 223 19.76 18.37 -7.74
C ALA A 223 19.19 18.87 -6.40
N TYR A 224 18.47 18.05 -5.64
CA TYR A 224 18.03 18.42 -4.30
C TYR A 224 19.21 18.67 -3.36
N ALA A 225 19.03 19.65 -2.45
CA ALA A 225 20.00 19.91 -1.39
C ALA A 225 20.04 18.80 -0.32
N PHE A 226 18.99 17.98 -0.25
CA PHE A 226 18.85 16.89 0.71
C PHE A 226 18.68 15.57 -0.04
N GLY A 227 19.47 14.58 0.34
CA GLY A 227 19.54 13.28 -0.31
C GLY A 227 20.43 13.29 -1.55
N HIS A 228 21.51 12.53 -1.51
CA HIS A 228 22.52 12.47 -2.55
C HIS A 228 22.62 11.05 -3.14
N GLY A 229 23.17 10.95 -4.35
CA GLY A 229 23.41 9.70 -5.07
C GLY A 229 22.48 9.53 -6.27
N ASP A 230 22.90 8.63 -7.16
CA ASP A 230 22.25 8.38 -8.45
C ASP A 230 21.11 7.38 -8.36
N LYS A 231 21.10 6.57 -7.30
CA LYS A 231 20.15 5.49 -7.06
C LYS A 231 19.25 5.76 -5.86
N ALA A 232 18.05 5.27 -5.95
CA ALA A 232 17.10 5.14 -4.87
C ALA A 232 16.88 3.64 -4.62
N ASP A 233 17.27 3.17 -3.43
CA ASP A 233 17.24 1.76 -3.08
C ASP A 233 16.36 1.53 -1.86
N ALA A 234 15.69 0.38 -1.80
CA ALA A 234 14.97 -0.07 -0.62
C ALA A 234 15.01 -1.59 -0.49
N TRP A 235 15.02 -2.05 0.74
CA TRP A 235 14.74 -3.44 1.07
C TRP A 235 13.81 -3.52 2.26
N THR A 236 13.02 -4.58 2.31
CA THR A 236 12.11 -4.87 3.42
C THR A 236 12.10 -6.35 3.74
N GLY A 237 11.86 -6.67 4.99
CA GLY A 237 11.62 -8.01 5.47
C GLY A 237 10.46 -8.01 6.47
N GLY A 238 9.65 -9.05 6.45
CA GLY A 238 8.47 -9.16 7.30
C GLY A 238 8.18 -10.57 7.77
N LEU A 239 7.44 -10.64 8.86
CA LEU A 239 6.89 -11.85 9.47
C LEU A 239 5.39 -11.63 9.72
N LYS A 240 4.57 -12.63 9.40
CA LYS A 240 3.13 -12.59 9.61
C LYS A 240 2.65 -13.89 10.27
N TYR A 241 1.73 -13.76 11.21
CA TYR A 241 0.87 -14.83 11.73
C TYR A 241 -0.59 -14.46 11.49
N ASP A 242 -1.32 -15.32 10.83
CA ASP A 242 -2.73 -15.12 10.48
C ASP A 242 -3.49 -16.46 10.63
N ALA A 243 -3.86 -16.81 11.84
CA ALA A 243 -4.63 -17.98 12.17
C ALA A 243 -5.36 -17.83 13.53
N ASN A 244 -6.36 -18.67 13.79
CA ASN A 244 -7.08 -18.73 15.08
C ASN A 244 -7.67 -17.37 15.51
N ASN A 245 -8.19 -16.59 14.57
CA ASN A 245 -8.72 -15.23 14.80
C ASN A 245 -7.67 -14.22 15.29
N VAL A 246 -6.40 -14.57 15.33
CA VAL A 246 -5.27 -13.70 15.68
C VAL A 246 -4.53 -13.31 14.42
N TYR A 247 -4.28 -12.02 14.25
CA TYR A 247 -3.42 -11.48 13.23
C TYR A 247 -2.26 -10.73 13.87
N LEU A 248 -1.05 -11.13 13.58
CA LEU A 248 0.17 -10.44 14.01
C LEU A 248 1.06 -10.23 12.78
N ALA A 249 1.59 -9.04 12.62
CA ALA A 249 2.58 -8.78 11.59
C ALA A 249 3.65 -7.82 12.10
N ALA A 250 4.86 -8.02 11.62
CA ALA A 250 5.98 -7.12 11.86
C ALA A 250 6.78 -6.95 10.58
N MET A 251 7.23 -5.73 10.31
CA MET A 251 8.02 -5.38 9.15
C MET A 251 9.18 -4.48 9.57
N TYR A 252 10.33 -4.67 8.94
CA TYR A 252 11.45 -3.73 8.95
C TYR A 252 11.86 -3.42 7.52
N ALA A 253 12.07 -2.12 7.22
CA ALA A 253 12.57 -1.68 5.93
C ALA A 253 13.65 -0.60 6.08
N GLU A 254 14.57 -0.58 5.13
CA GLU A 254 15.53 0.51 4.96
C GLU A 254 15.38 1.08 3.55
N THR A 255 15.30 2.42 3.45
CA THR A 255 15.32 3.11 2.17
C THR A 255 16.53 4.03 2.07
N ARG A 256 17.04 4.25 0.86
CA ARG A 256 18.11 5.18 0.55
C ARG A 256 17.70 6.09 -0.58
N ASN A 257 17.86 7.41 -0.38
CA ASN A 257 17.58 8.45 -1.37
C ASN A 257 16.16 8.37 -1.98
N MET A 258 15.20 7.87 -1.23
CA MET A 258 13.87 7.50 -1.71
C MET A 258 12.74 8.18 -0.94
N THR A 259 12.80 8.18 0.39
CA THR A 259 11.71 8.68 1.24
C THR A 259 11.67 10.20 1.23
N PRO A 260 10.54 10.82 0.79
CA PRO A 260 10.39 12.27 0.81
C PRO A 260 10.45 12.82 2.24
N ILE A 261 11.17 13.93 2.39
CA ILE A 261 11.23 14.72 3.63
C ILE A 261 10.78 16.15 3.35
N SER A 262 10.08 16.72 4.32
CA SER A 262 9.70 18.12 4.33
C SER A 262 9.60 18.63 5.76
N GLY A 263 9.90 19.90 5.96
CA GLY A 263 9.81 20.54 7.28
C GLY A 263 10.61 21.84 7.33
N THR A 264 10.91 22.27 8.54
CA THR A 264 11.80 23.43 8.79
C THR A 264 12.81 23.05 9.85
N SER A 265 14.04 23.50 9.69
CA SER A 265 15.11 23.24 10.64
C SER A 265 16.03 24.46 10.78
N VAL A 266 16.68 24.58 11.93
CA VAL A 266 17.72 25.59 12.12
C VAL A 266 19.05 25.02 11.67
N ILE A 267 19.51 25.39 10.49
CA ILE A 267 20.78 24.95 9.92
C ILE A 267 21.75 26.12 9.96
N ASN A 268 22.89 25.95 10.64
CA ASN A 268 23.89 27.00 10.84
C ASN A 268 23.31 28.32 11.42
N GLY A 269 22.33 28.19 12.34
CA GLY A 269 21.69 29.36 12.97
C GLY A 269 20.61 30.04 12.10
N VAL A 270 20.26 29.49 10.94
CA VAL A 270 19.25 30.04 10.02
C VAL A 270 18.07 29.06 9.88
N ASN A 271 16.85 29.59 10.04
CA ASN A 271 15.64 28.83 9.73
C ASN A 271 15.61 28.48 8.23
N THR A 272 15.71 27.19 7.94
CA THR A 272 15.83 26.63 6.59
C THR A 272 14.66 25.72 6.29
N SER A 273 14.03 25.90 5.14
CA SER A 273 13.06 24.95 4.62
C SER A 273 13.79 23.70 4.14
N VAL A 274 13.42 22.54 4.71
CA VAL A 274 13.92 21.24 4.30
C VAL A 274 12.92 20.63 3.34
N LYS A 275 13.34 20.34 2.10
CA LYS A 275 12.52 19.64 1.11
C LYS A 275 13.45 18.79 0.23
N GLY A 276 13.21 17.48 0.18
CA GLY A 276 14.05 16.57 -0.61
C GLY A 276 13.72 15.12 -0.33
N LEU A 277 14.73 14.28 -0.44
CA LEU A 277 14.66 12.86 -0.15
C LEU A 277 15.68 12.53 0.96
N ALA A 278 15.29 11.78 1.97
CA ALA A 278 16.22 11.37 3.03
C ALA A 278 17.34 10.49 2.44
N ASN A 279 18.58 10.71 2.88
CA ASN A 279 19.72 9.86 2.52
C ASN A 279 19.45 8.40 2.87
N LYS A 280 18.85 8.18 4.03
CA LYS A 280 18.47 6.88 4.53
C LYS A 280 17.27 7.01 5.45
N THR A 281 16.36 6.02 5.42
CA THR A 281 15.37 5.83 6.50
C THR A 281 15.41 4.41 7.03
N GLN A 282 15.10 4.29 8.32
CA GLN A 282 14.83 3.02 8.98
C GLN A 282 13.37 3.01 9.38
N ASN A 283 12.65 1.97 9.00
CA ASN A 283 11.21 1.87 9.12
C ASN A 283 10.84 0.60 9.86
N VAL A 284 9.96 0.72 10.84
CA VAL A 284 9.45 -0.38 11.66
C VAL A 284 7.95 -0.27 11.74
N GLU A 285 7.26 -1.36 11.47
CA GLU A 285 5.83 -1.48 11.70
C GLU A 285 5.52 -2.80 12.39
N VAL A 286 4.66 -2.75 13.40
CA VAL A 286 4.17 -3.93 14.12
C VAL A 286 2.68 -3.78 14.33
N ILE A 287 1.91 -4.81 13.98
CA ILE A 287 0.45 -4.84 14.09
C ILE A 287 0.01 -6.08 14.83
N ALA A 288 -0.98 -5.93 15.70
CA ALA A 288 -1.67 -7.02 16.37
C ALA A 288 -3.18 -6.79 16.30
N GLN A 289 -3.95 -7.81 15.88
CA GLN A 289 -5.40 -7.77 15.82
C GLN A 289 -6.00 -9.08 16.33
N TYR A 290 -7.20 -9.01 16.85
CA TYR A 290 -8.00 -10.18 17.19
C TYR A 290 -9.43 -10.03 16.65
N GLN A 291 -9.96 -11.05 15.97
CA GLN A 291 -11.31 -11.07 15.45
C GLN A 291 -12.23 -11.85 16.39
N PHE A 292 -13.14 -11.15 17.07
CA PHE A 292 -14.19 -11.80 17.87
C PHE A 292 -15.33 -12.30 16.97
N ASP A 293 -15.93 -13.41 17.34
CA ASP A 293 -17.05 -14.03 16.59
C ASP A 293 -18.28 -13.12 16.48
N PHE A 294 -18.46 -12.20 17.42
CA PHE A 294 -19.56 -11.23 17.39
C PHE A 294 -19.28 -9.99 16.52
N GLY A 295 -18.19 -10.00 15.76
CA GLY A 295 -17.90 -8.97 14.75
C GLY A 295 -16.96 -7.85 15.18
N LEU A 296 -16.47 -7.81 16.43
CA LEU A 296 -15.49 -6.81 16.89
C LEU A 296 -14.07 -7.24 16.53
N ARG A 297 -13.25 -6.31 16.00
CA ARG A 297 -11.82 -6.47 15.76
C ARG A 297 -11.03 -5.31 16.38
N PRO A 298 -10.55 -5.43 17.60
CA PRO A 298 -9.54 -4.51 18.13
C PRO A 298 -8.21 -4.68 17.39
N SER A 299 -7.50 -3.56 17.27
CA SER A 299 -6.18 -3.48 16.62
C SER A 299 -5.24 -2.63 17.46
N LEU A 300 -3.97 -3.01 17.49
CA LEU A 300 -2.89 -2.26 18.09
C LEU A 300 -1.73 -2.21 17.09
N GLY A 301 -1.18 -1.01 16.87
CA GLY A 301 -0.07 -0.79 15.95
C GLY A 301 1.05 0.03 16.58
N TYR A 302 2.28 -0.19 16.12
CA TYR A 302 3.40 0.72 16.28
C TYR A 302 4.05 0.97 14.95
N ILE A 303 4.16 2.24 14.57
CA ILE A 303 4.69 2.66 13.28
C ILE A 303 5.79 3.69 13.53
N GLN A 304 6.97 3.48 12.92
CA GLN A 304 8.08 4.42 12.97
C GLN A 304 8.80 4.49 11.63
N SER A 305 9.13 5.70 11.21
CA SER A 305 10.09 6.02 10.15
C SER A 305 11.11 7.02 10.70
N LYS A 306 12.38 6.66 10.68
CA LYS A 306 13.47 7.53 11.14
C LYS A 306 14.39 7.88 9.99
N GLY A 307 14.43 9.15 9.62
CA GLY A 307 15.45 9.71 8.73
C GLY A 307 16.80 9.77 9.39
N LYS A 308 17.83 9.37 8.66
CA LYS A 308 19.21 9.30 9.12
C LYS A 308 20.09 10.22 8.28
N ASP A 309 21.04 10.87 8.96
CA ASP A 309 22.09 11.66 8.30
C ASP A 309 21.52 12.72 7.33
N ILE A 310 20.41 13.40 7.72
CA ILE A 310 19.81 14.48 6.92
C ILE A 310 20.76 15.68 6.99
N GLU A 311 21.14 16.24 5.84
CA GLU A 311 22.12 17.30 5.70
C GLU A 311 21.83 18.51 6.60
N GLY A 312 22.73 18.82 7.51
CA GLY A 312 22.62 19.95 8.46
C GLY A 312 21.54 19.77 9.56
N VAL A 313 20.78 18.69 9.52
CA VAL A 313 19.71 18.36 10.50
C VAL A 313 20.13 17.19 11.40
N GLY A 314 20.77 16.16 10.83
CA GLY A 314 21.08 14.90 11.52
C GLY A 314 19.93 13.89 11.44
N ASP A 315 19.74 13.14 12.52
CA ASP A 315 18.68 12.14 12.63
C ASP A 315 17.34 12.79 13.04
N ALA A 316 16.25 12.41 12.41
CA ALA A 316 14.91 12.87 12.77
C ALA A 316 13.87 11.75 12.60
N ASP A 317 12.99 11.59 13.58
CA ASP A 317 11.78 10.79 13.38
C ASP A 317 10.86 11.51 12.38
N LEU A 318 10.51 10.86 11.28
CA LEU A 318 9.63 11.37 10.23
C LEU A 318 8.17 11.00 10.50
N VAL A 319 7.97 9.79 10.99
CA VAL A 319 6.71 9.22 11.45
C VAL A 319 7.01 8.45 12.71
N LYS A 320 6.20 8.61 13.74
CA LYS A 320 6.28 7.78 14.94
C LYS A 320 4.99 7.88 15.72
N TYR A 321 4.27 6.78 15.84
CA TYR A 321 3.02 6.74 16.61
C TYR A 321 2.67 5.34 17.08
N ILE A 322 1.84 5.29 18.12
CA ILE A 322 1.09 4.11 18.54
C ILE A 322 -0.32 4.27 17.97
N ASP A 323 -0.87 3.19 17.47
CA ASP A 323 -2.22 3.14 16.93
C ASP A 323 -3.09 2.20 17.75
N VAL A 324 -4.27 2.68 18.16
CA VAL A 324 -5.24 1.89 18.91
C VAL A 324 -6.58 2.00 18.19
N ALA A 325 -7.02 0.92 17.60
CA ALA A 325 -8.22 0.94 16.79
C ALA A 325 -9.19 -0.20 17.13
N ALA A 326 -10.43 -0.03 16.72
CA ALA A 326 -11.43 -1.08 16.75
C ALA A 326 -12.37 -0.95 15.54
N THR A 327 -12.60 -2.07 14.86
CA THR A 327 -13.62 -2.17 13.82
C THR A 327 -14.73 -3.10 14.28
N TYR A 328 -15.98 -2.69 14.08
CA TYR A 328 -17.14 -3.55 14.29
C TYR A 328 -17.83 -3.85 12.96
N TYR A 329 -17.85 -5.10 12.58
CA TYR A 329 -18.51 -5.60 11.38
C TYR A 329 -19.96 -5.95 11.68
N PHE A 330 -20.92 -5.15 11.23
CA PHE A 330 -22.36 -5.46 11.30
C PHE A 330 -22.69 -6.65 10.40
N ASN A 331 -22.04 -6.73 9.27
CA ASN A 331 -22.06 -7.81 8.30
C ASN A 331 -20.86 -7.64 7.32
N LYS A 332 -20.78 -8.50 6.29
CA LYS A 332 -19.70 -8.46 5.28
C LYS A 332 -19.61 -7.16 4.47
N ASN A 333 -20.70 -6.37 4.42
CA ASN A 333 -20.77 -5.16 3.60
C ASN A 333 -20.75 -3.86 4.44
N MET A 334 -21.03 -3.93 5.74
CA MET A 334 -21.16 -2.74 6.58
C MET A 334 -20.32 -2.87 7.84
N SER A 335 -19.51 -1.87 8.12
CA SER A 335 -18.72 -1.76 9.35
C SER A 335 -18.66 -0.32 9.88
N ALA A 336 -18.33 -0.20 11.15
CA ALA A 336 -17.95 1.04 11.80
C ALA A 336 -16.57 0.89 12.42
N PHE A 337 -15.84 1.98 12.54
CA PHE A 337 -14.53 1.95 13.19
C PHE A 337 -14.27 3.22 14.01
N VAL A 338 -13.40 3.07 14.99
CA VAL A 338 -12.65 4.13 15.65
C VAL A 338 -11.17 3.79 15.53
N ASP A 339 -10.35 4.79 15.28
CA ASP A 339 -8.92 4.65 15.08
C ASP A 339 -8.21 5.84 15.72
N TYR A 340 -7.35 5.59 16.72
CA TYR A 340 -6.66 6.61 17.48
C TYR A 340 -5.15 6.51 17.24
N LYS A 341 -4.65 7.45 16.46
CA LYS A 341 -3.24 7.68 16.21
C LYS A 341 -2.66 8.55 17.30
N ILE A 342 -1.97 7.93 18.26
CA ILE A 342 -1.27 8.58 19.35
C ILE A 342 0.12 8.98 18.88
N ASN A 343 0.32 10.25 18.54
CA ASN A 343 1.58 10.75 18.02
C ASN A 343 2.70 10.63 19.06
N GLN A 344 3.85 10.14 18.67
CA GLN A 344 5.02 9.93 19.50
C GLN A 344 6.25 10.72 18.99
N LEU A 345 6.03 11.66 18.05
CA LEU A 345 7.08 12.59 17.65
C LEU A 345 7.39 13.52 18.84
N ASN A 346 8.66 13.87 18.97
CA ASN A 346 9.10 14.79 20.02
C ASN A 346 8.72 16.23 19.62
N ASP A 347 8.27 17.06 20.57
CA ASP A 347 7.97 18.47 20.37
C ASP A 347 9.19 19.26 19.86
N ASN A 348 10.38 18.79 20.17
CA ASN A 348 11.64 19.33 19.64
C ASN A 348 12.12 18.57 18.39
N ASN A 349 11.19 18.04 17.58
CA ASN A 349 11.56 17.34 16.35
C ASN A 349 12.43 18.24 15.46
N PRO A 350 13.60 17.77 14.99
CA PRO A 350 14.53 18.58 14.21
C PRO A 350 13.97 19.17 12.91
N LEU A 351 12.88 18.59 12.39
CA LEU A 351 12.17 19.05 11.18
C LEU A 351 10.92 19.87 11.52
N ASN A 352 10.66 20.13 12.81
CA ASN A 352 9.48 20.87 13.27
C ASN A 352 8.17 20.30 12.70
N LEU A 353 8.04 18.97 12.75
CA LEU A 353 6.84 18.25 12.31
C LEU A 353 5.73 18.40 13.34
N ASN A 354 4.48 18.30 12.88
CA ASN A 354 3.31 18.32 13.76
C ASN A 354 3.29 17.09 14.69
N THR A 355 2.97 17.32 15.96
CA THR A 355 2.97 16.31 17.02
C THR A 355 1.57 16.01 17.58
N ASP A 356 0.52 16.60 17.00
CA ASP A 356 -0.85 16.40 17.45
C ASP A 356 -1.34 14.97 17.16
N ASP A 357 -2.17 14.47 18.06
CA ASP A 357 -2.89 13.22 17.90
C ASP A 357 -4.03 13.34 16.87
N VAL A 358 -4.49 12.22 16.34
CA VAL A 358 -5.64 12.16 15.46
C VAL A 358 -6.56 11.03 15.86
N VAL A 359 -7.85 11.30 16.01
CA VAL A 359 -8.90 10.27 16.17
C VAL A 359 -9.73 10.25 14.90
N ALA A 360 -9.81 9.10 14.24
CA ALA A 360 -10.69 8.87 13.11
C ALA A 360 -11.91 8.06 13.52
N LEU A 361 -13.09 8.51 13.11
CA LEU A 361 -14.37 7.82 13.29
C LEU A 361 -14.99 7.59 11.92
N GLY A 362 -15.48 6.39 11.64
CA GLY A 362 -16.06 6.17 10.32
C GLY A 362 -17.05 5.02 10.22
N LEU A 363 -17.84 5.12 9.16
CA LEU A 363 -18.75 4.09 8.66
C LEU A 363 -18.30 3.69 7.25
N VAL A 364 -18.24 2.39 7.00
CA VAL A 364 -17.83 1.85 5.70
C VAL A 364 -18.92 0.96 5.16
N TYR A 365 -19.45 1.31 4.01
CA TYR A 365 -20.26 0.41 3.19
C TYR A 365 -19.38 -0.08 2.02
N GLN A 366 -19.25 -1.39 1.86
CA GLN A 366 -18.45 -2.01 0.79
C GLN A 366 -19.30 -3.02 0.02
N PHE A 367 -19.03 -3.15 -1.29
CA PHE A 367 -19.76 -4.02 -2.22
C PHE A 367 -18.84 -4.65 -3.27
#